data_3fdc6b58d72809aee0cb5abdfa6cb09b
#
_entry.id   3fdc6b58d72809aee0cb5abdfa6cb09b
#
_cell.length_a   1.000
_cell.length_b   1.000
_cell.length_c   1.000
_cell.angle_alpha   90.00
_cell.angle_beta   90.00
_cell.angle_gamma   90.00
#
_symmetry.space_group_name_H-M   'P 1'
#
loop_
_entity.id
_entity.type
_entity.pdbx_description
1 polymer ?
#
loop_
_entity_poly.entity_id
_entity_poly.type
_entity_poly.pdbx_seq_one_letter_code
_entity_poly.pdbx_strand_id
1 'polypeptide(L)'
;MTIKSDKWIRKMAEEHGMIEPFEPKLIREKDNQKIVSYGTSSYGYDIRCAKEFKVFTNINSTIVDPKNFDPNSFVEFNADYCIIPPNSFALARTVEYFRIPRSVLTVCVGKSTYARCGIIVNVTPFEPEWEGYVTLEFSNTTPLPAKIYAGEGCAQVLFFESDEICETSYKDRGGKYQGQVGVTLPKI
;
A
#
# COMPACT_ATOMS: atom_id res chain seq x y z
N MET A 1 -3.55 22.42 -8.14
CA MET A 1 -3.26 21.18 -7.39
C MET A 1 -1.87 21.24 -6.79
N THR A 2 -1.73 21.06 -5.47
CA THR A 2 -0.46 21.21 -4.75
C THR A 2 -0.09 19.95 -3.98
N ILE A 3 1.20 19.55 -4.07
CA ILE A 3 1.74 18.50 -3.22
C ILE A 3 1.81 18.99 -1.76
N LYS A 4 1.50 18.11 -0.81
CA LYS A 4 1.44 18.43 0.62
C LYS A 4 2.72 18.08 1.35
N SER A 5 3.16 19.00 2.23
CA SER A 5 4.37 18.83 3.04
C SER A 5 4.12 17.97 4.27
N ASP A 6 5.21 17.57 4.91
CA ASP A 6 5.22 16.86 6.20
C ASP A 6 4.40 17.55 7.29
N LYS A 7 4.45 18.88 7.35
CA LYS A 7 3.65 19.69 8.29
C LYS A 7 2.15 19.49 8.08
N TRP A 8 1.70 19.50 6.83
CA TRP A 8 0.29 19.25 6.50
C TRP A 8 -0.10 17.80 6.80
N ILE A 9 0.77 16.83 6.45
CA ILE A 9 0.52 15.40 6.67
C ILE A 9 0.35 15.12 8.17
N ARG A 10 1.24 15.66 9.04
CA ARG A 10 1.12 15.54 10.51
C ARG A 10 -0.20 16.12 10.99
N LYS A 11 -0.54 17.33 10.58
CA LYS A 11 -1.80 17.98 10.96
C LYS A 11 -3.01 17.11 10.60
N MET A 12 -3.08 16.61 9.37
CA MET A 12 -4.20 15.80 8.90
C MET A 12 -4.29 14.45 9.61
N ALA A 13 -3.15 13.82 9.91
CA ALA A 13 -3.12 12.57 10.64
C ALA A 13 -3.52 12.74 12.10
N GLU A 14 -2.99 13.75 12.79
CA GLU A 14 -3.21 13.97 14.24
C GLU A 14 -4.58 14.56 14.54
N GLU A 15 -5.06 15.54 13.74
CA GLU A 15 -6.32 16.23 14.00
C GLU A 15 -7.54 15.56 13.34
N HIS A 16 -7.35 14.83 12.23
CA HIS A 16 -8.43 14.27 11.41
C HIS A 16 -8.33 12.75 11.21
N GLY A 17 -7.33 12.10 11.78
CA GLY A 17 -7.16 10.65 11.67
C GLY A 17 -6.95 10.13 10.24
N MET A 18 -6.32 10.95 9.38
CA MET A 18 -6.10 10.59 7.96
C MET A 18 -5.27 9.31 7.80
N ILE A 19 -4.32 9.07 8.72
CA ILE A 19 -3.43 7.90 8.75
C ILE A 19 -3.42 7.33 10.16
N GLU A 20 -3.70 6.03 10.33
CA GLU A 20 -3.76 5.38 11.65
C GLU A 20 -3.25 3.92 11.58
N PRO A 21 -2.23 3.50 12.39
CA PRO A 21 -1.44 4.32 13.28
C PRO A 21 -0.47 5.24 12.53
N PHE A 22 -0.30 6.46 13.00
CA PHE A 22 0.54 7.48 12.38
C PHE A 22 1.95 7.53 13.00
N GLU A 23 2.98 7.68 12.17
CA GLU A 23 4.36 7.90 12.59
C GLU A 23 4.84 9.30 12.14
N PRO A 24 4.99 10.27 13.06
CA PRO A 24 5.29 11.65 12.71
C PRO A 24 6.72 11.89 12.23
N LYS A 25 7.61 10.89 12.41
CA LYS A 25 9.02 10.96 12.02
C LYS A 25 9.36 9.84 11.04
N LEU A 26 10.46 10.00 10.33
CA LEU A 26 11.01 8.92 9.50
C LEU A 26 11.86 7.99 10.38
N ILE A 27 11.37 6.78 10.62
CA ILE A 27 12.04 5.73 11.39
C ILE A 27 12.96 4.93 10.48
N ARG A 28 14.22 4.77 10.87
CA ARG A 28 15.26 4.06 10.09
C ARG A 28 15.90 2.92 10.87
N GLU A 29 15.60 2.83 12.16
CA GLU A 29 16.15 1.86 13.08
C GLU A 29 15.10 1.46 14.10
N LYS A 30 15.06 0.18 14.44
CA LYS A 30 14.18 -0.39 15.47
C LYS A 30 14.97 -1.48 16.20
N ASP A 31 14.91 -1.49 17.53
CA ASP A 31 15.60 -2.49 18.38
C ASP A 31 17.10 -2.63 18.05
N ASN A 32 17.79 -1.49 17.80
CA ASN A 32 19.20 -1.39 17.38
C ASN A 32 19.51 -2.09 16.04
N GLN A 33 18.50 -2.33 15.20
CA GLN A 33 18.66 -2.89 13.86
C GLN A 33 18.21 -1.89 12.80
N LYS A 34 18.97 -1.80 11.70
CA LYS A 34 18.56 -1.01 10.53
C LYS A 34 17.38 -1.69 9.84
N ILE A 35 16.37 -0.90 9.53
CA ILE A 35 15.15 -1.34 8.85
C ILE A 35 14.93 -0.56 7.55
N VAL A 36 14.07 -1.07 6.67
CA VAL A 36 13.58 -0.27 5.56
C VAL A 36 12.67 0.81 6.13
N SER A 37 13.08 2.07 6.01
CA SER A 37 12.48 3.21 6.71
C SER A 37 11.00 3.40 6.41
N TYR A 38 10.25 3.88 7.43
CA TYR A 38 8.83 4.22 7.32
C TYR A 38 8.50 5.49 8.11
N GLY A 39 7.31 6.05 7.88
CA GLY A 39 6.83 7.25 8.55
C GLY A 39 6.89 8.49 7.65
N THR A 40 6.78 9.67 8.27
CA THR A 40 6.65 10.94 7.56
C THR A 40 7.97 11.39 6.93
N SER A 41 7.95 11.64 5.62
CA SER A 41 9.02 12.25 4.84
C SER A 41 8.66 13.71 4.49
N SER A 42 9.52 14.41 3.73
CA SER A 42 9.33 15.85 3.42
C SER A 42 8.01 16.16 2.69
N TYR A 43 7.59 15.32 1.74
CA TYR A 43 6.39 15.50 0.92
C TYR A 43 5.64 14.18 0.72
N GLY A 44 5.65 13.30 1.70
CA GLY A 44 4.97 12.01 1.63
C GLY A 44 5.02 11.25 2.92
N TYR A 45 4.44 10.07 2.90
CA TYR A 45 4.43 9.12 4.01
C TYR A 45 4.87 7.75 3.52
N ASP A 46 5.92 7.20 4.13
CA ASP A 46 6.41 5.85 3.84
C ASP A 46 5.57 4.83 4.61
N ILE A 47 4.76 4.07 3.90
CA ILE A 47 3.82 3.09 4.45
C ILE A 47 4.50 1.76 4.75
N ARG A 48 3.98 1.06 5.78
CA ARG A 48 4.47 -0.24 6.21
C ARG A 48 3.66 -1.39 5.63
N CYS A 49 4.36 -2.48 5.30
CA CYS A 49 3.73 -3.76 4.99
C CYS A 49 3.26 -4.45 6.28
N ALA A 50 2.03 -4.94 6.33
CA ALA A 50 1.53 -5.76 7.43
C ALA A 50 2.04 -7.22 7.34
N LYS A 51 1.69 -8.06 8.33
CA LYS A 51 2.10 -9.48 8.38
C LYS A 51 1.25 -10.42 7.53
N GLU A 52 0.14 -9.94 7.01
CA GLU A 52 -0.83 -10.69 6.21
C GLU A 52 -0.39 -10.69 4.74
N PHE A 53 -0.12 -11.88 4.20
CA PHE A 53 0.36 -12.08 2.83
C PHE A 53 -0.47 -13.11 2.09
N LYS A 54 -0.63 -12.88 0.78
CA LYS A 54 -1.18 -13.83 -0.19
C LYS A 54 -0.18 -13.96 -1.34
N VAL A 55 0.53 -15.09 -1.41
CA VAL A 55 1.51 -15.36 -2.48
C VAL A 55 0.83 -16.12 -3.61
N PHE A 56 0.98 -15.60 -4.83
CA PHE A 56 0.40 -16.22 -6.02
C PHE A 56 1.00 -17.61 -6.28
N THR A 57 0.14 -18.54 -6.65
CA THR A 57 0.48 -19.89 -7.11
C THR A 57 -0.27 -20.23 -8.39
N ASN A 58 0.38 -20.91 -9.33
CA ASN A 58 -0.20 -21.33 -10.60
C ASN A 58 -0.73 -22.78 -10.59
N ILE A 59 -0.88 -23.38 -9.41
CA ILE A 59 -1.27 -24.81 -9.30
C ILE A 59 -2.72 -25.03 -9.72
N ASN A 60 -3.61 -24.07 -9.41
CA ASN A 60 -5.06 -24.24 -9.55
C ASN A 60 -5.64 -23.51 -10.79
N SER A 61 -4.84 -22.77 -11.55
CA SER A 61 -5.33 -22.03 -12.72
C SER A 61 -4.33 -22.03 -13.84
N THR A 62 -4.83 -22.11 -15.08
CA THR A 62 -4.03 -22.05 -16.32
C THR A 62 -3.95 -20.66 -16.92
N ILE A 63 -4.79 -19.71 -16.45
CA ILE A 63 -4.87 -18.33 -16.92
C ILE A 63 -5.20 -17.40 -15.76
N VAL A 64 -4.63 -16.22 -15.76
CA VAL A 64 -5.02 -15.13 -14.84
C VAL A 64 -6.06 -14.27 -15.55
N ASP A 65 -7.33 -14.39 -15.14
CA ASP A 65 -8.44 -13.61 -15.68
C ASP A 65 -9.00 -12.68 -14.61
N PRO A 66 -8.87 -11.35 -14.74
CA PRO A 66 -9.38 -10.40 -13.76
C PRO A 66 -10.91 -10.41 -13.64
N LYS A 67 -11.63 -10.93 -14.65
CA LYS A 67 -13.09 -11.08 -14.62
C LYS A 67 -13.56 -12.38 -13.99
N ASN A 68 -12.69 -13.38 -13.92
CA ASN A 68 -12.97 -14.70 -13.35
C ASN A 68 -11.76 -15.20 -12.58
N PHE A 69 -11.31 -14.38 -11.62
CA PHE A 69 -10.12 -14.69 -10.83
C PHE A 69 -10.40 -15.84 -9.84
N ASP A 70 -9.60 -16.90 -9.91
CA ASP A 70 -9.69 -18.02 -8.97
C ASP A 70 -9.04 -17.65 -7.62
N PRO A 71 -9.81 -17.54 -6.52
CA PRO A 71 -9.26 -17.21 -5.20
C PRO A 71 -8.28 -18.26 -4.66
N ASN A 72 -8.36 -19.52 -5.16
CA ASN A 72 -7.42 -20.59 -4.80
C ASN A 72 -6.04 -20.42 -5.46
N SER A 73 -5.84 -19.39 -6.29
CA SER A 73 -4.55 -19.03 -6.87
C SER A 73 -3.61 -18.33 -5.88
N PHE A 74 -3.97 -18.26 -4.60
CA PHE A 74 -3.11 -17.72 -3.54
C PHE A 74 -2.91 -18.69 -2.39
N VAL A 75 -1.68 -18.68 -1.85
CA VAL A 75 -1.35 -19.25 -0.53
C VAL A 75 -1.33 -18.09 0.47
N GLU A 76 -2.17 -18.19 1.50
CA GLU A 76 -2.33 -17.16 2.53
C GLU A 76 -1.56 -17.54 3.80
N PHE A 77 -0.87 -16.57 4.40
CA PHE A 77 -0.18 -16.78 5.67
C PHE A 77 0.13 -15.44 6.38
N ASN A 78 0.44 -15.54 7.67
CA ASN A 78 0.91 -14.42 8.49
C ASN A 78 2.36 -14.70 8.90
N ALA A 79 3.27 -13.75 8.63
CA ALA A 79 4.69 -13.89 8.96
C ALA A 79 5.38 -12.53 9.12
N ASP A 80 6.60 -12.54 9.67
CA ASP A 80 7.45 -11.35 9.77
C ASP A 80 8.11 -10.98 8.43
N TYR A 81 8.02 -11.84 7.45
CA TYR A 81 8.45 -11.58 6.07
C TYR A 81 7.73 -12.51 5.09
N CYS A 82 7.69 -12.10 3.83
CA CYS A 82 7.21 -12.89 2.71
C CYS A 82 8.38 -13.20 1.77
N ILE A 83 8.38 -14.41 1.21
CA ILE A 83 9.26 -14.79 0.09
C ILE A 83 8.41 -14.95 -1.16
N ILE A 84 8.63 -14.07 -2.14
CA ILE A 84 7.94 -14.11 -3.43
C ILE A 84 8.78 -14.94 -4.40
N PRO A 85 8.23 -16.00 -5.01
CA PRO A 85 8.95 -16.81 -6.00
C PRO A 85 9.47 -15.98 -7.18
N PRO A 86 10.46 -16.48 -7.92
CA PRO A 86 10.95 -15.82 -9.14
C PRO A 86 9.82 -15.52 -10.13
N ASN A 87 9.82 -14.31 -10.70
CA ASN A 87 8.83 -13.90 -11.72
C ASN A 87 7.37 -14.08 -11.28
N SER A 88 7.10 -13.96 -9.97
CA SER A 88 5.77 -14.09 -9.38
C SER A 88 5.39 -12.81 -8.62
N PHE A 89 4.24 -12.82 -7.96
CA PHE A 89 3.78 -11.69 -7.19
C PHE A 89 3.10 -12.11 -5.89
N ALA A 90 2.95 -11.15 -5.00
CA ALA A 90 2.21 -11.33 -3.76
C ALA A 90 1.35 -10.10 -3.48
N LEU A 91 0.25 -10.33 -2.79
CA LEU A 91 -0.57 -9.28 -2.20
C LEU A 91 -0.29 -9.20 -0.71
N ALA A 92 -0.29 -7.99 -0.19
CA ALA A 92 -0.27 -7.73 1.24
C ALA A 92 -1.19 -6.55 1.54
N ARG A 93 -1.27 -6.10 2.78
CA ARG A 93 -1.92 -4.84 3.12
C ARG A 93 -1.00 -3.93 3.92
N THR A 94 -1.39 -2.68 4.02
CA THR A 94 -0.71 -1.73 4.89
C THR A 94 -0.98 -2.02 6.36
N VAL A 95 -0.02 -1.62 7.22
CA VAL A 95 -0.27 -1.49 8.67
C VAL A 95 -1.22 -0.34 8.92
N GLU A 96 -1.07 0.73 8.16
CA GLU A 96 -1.84 1.96 8.25
C GLU A 96 -3.23 1.82 7.63
N TYR A 97 -4.23 2.31 8.34
CA TYR A 97 -5.58 2.61 7.83
C TYR A 97 -5.60 4.06 7.36
N PHE A 98 -6.18 4.30 6.20
CA PHE A 98 -6.28 5.63 5.59
C PHE A 98 -7.72 6.13 5.56
N ARG A 99 -7.89 7.45 5.71
CA ARG A 99 -9.15 8.20 5.49
C ARG A 99 -8.82 9.42 4.66
N ILE A 100 -9.02 9.32 3.35
CA ILE A 100 -8.62 10.37 2.41
C ILE A 100 -9.66 11.48 2.37
N PRO A 101 -9.28 12.75 2.60
CA PRO A 101 -10.20 13.87 2.49
C PRO A 101 -10.76 14.05 1.07
N ARG A 102 -11.96 14.62 0.94
CA ARG A 102 -12.63 14.85 -0.35
C ARG A 102 -11.82 15.75 -1.31
N SER A 103 -11.01 16.65 -0.78
CA SER A 103 -10.15 17.53 -1.57
C SER A 103 -8.83 16.90 -1.99
N VAL A 104 -8.54 15.66 -1.61
CA VAL A 104 -7.22 15.04 -1.74
C VAL A 104 -7.25 13.84 -2.65
N LEU A 105 -6.29 13.79 -3.58
CA LEU A 105 -5.91 12.61 -4.34
C LEU A 105 -4.53 12.15 -3.86
N THR A 106 -4.31 10.84 -3.74
CA THR A 106 -2.99 10.30 -3.43
C THR A 106 -2.37 9.62 -4.64
N VAL A 107 -1.03 9.60 -4.66
CA VAL A 107 -0.25 8.77 -5.57
C VAL A 107 0.69 7.93 -4.73
N CYS A 108 0.64 6.61 -4.89
CA CYS A 108 1.56 5.70 -4.23
C CYS A 108 2.68 5.29 -5.20
N VAL A 109 3.93 5.40 -4.74
CA VAL A 109 5.12 5.00 -5.50
C VAL A 109 5.94 3.98 -4.71
N GLY A 110 6.62 3.08 -5.41
CA GLY A 110 7.48 2.09 -4.78
C GLY A 110 8.65 2.73 -4.03
N LYS A 111 9.17 2.00 -3.04
CA LYS A 111 10.33 2.45 -2.27
C LYS A 111 11.63 2.09 -2.99
N SER A 112 12.55 3.06 -3.06
CA SER A 112 13.81 2.92 -3.80
C SER A 112 14.66 1.71 -3.38
N THR A 113 14.58 1.28 -2.12
CA THR A 113 15.27 0.10 -1.61
C THR A 113 14.81 -1.17 -2.34
N TYR A 114 13.50 -1.39 -2.44
CA TYR A 114 12.93 -2.52 -3.16
C TYR A 114 13.07 -2.39 -4.68
N ALA A 115 12.85 -1.19 -5.22
CA ALA A 115 12.98 -0.95 -6.66
C ALA A 115 14.38 -1.30 -7.20
N ARG A 116 15.45 -1.01 -6.43
CA ARG A 116 16.83 -1.37 -6.79
C ARG A 116 17.13 -2.87 -6.68
N CYS A 117 16.26 -3.63 -6.05
CA CYS A 117 16.33 -5.09 -5.98
C CYS A 117 15.42 -5.76 -7.04
N GLY A 118 14.84 -5.00 -7.97
CA GLY A 118 13.92 -5.54 -8.97
C GLY A 118 12.55 -5.92 -8.40
N ILE A 119 12.15 -5.32 -7.29
CA ILE A 119 10.84 -5.52 -6.67
C ILE A 119 9.99 -4.29 -6.94
N ILE A 120 8.88 -4.48 -7.61
CA ILE A 120 7.92 -3.42 -7.92
C ILE A 120 6.80 -3.48 -6.89
N VAL A 121 6.46 -2.33 -6.32
CA VAL A 121 5.21 -2.15 -5.55
C VAL A 121 4.28 -1.31 -6.40
N ASN A 122 3.16 -1.89 -6.80
CA ASN A 122 2.12 -1.20 -7.53
C ASN A 122 0.93 -0.96 -6.60
N VAL A 123 0.39 0.24 -6.64
CA VAL A 123 -0.84 0.60 -5.92
C VAL A 123 -1.54 1.70 -6.71
N THR A 124 -2.82 1.52 -6.97
CA THR A 124 -3.63 2.57 -7.61
C THR A 124 -3.87 3.74 -6.66
N PRO A 125 -4.17 4.95 -7.16
CA PRO A 125 -4.44 6.11 -6.32
C PRO A 125 -5.55 5.86 -5.30
N PHE A 126 -5.35 6.34 -4.05
CA PHE A 126 -6.46 6.43 -3.11
C PHE A 126 -7.22 7.70 -3.45
N GLU A 127 -8.45 7.50 -3.87
CA GLU A 127 -9.29 8.59 -4.37
C GLU A 127 -9.97 9.38 -3.24
N PRO A 128 -10.53 10.56 -3.54
CA PRO A 128 -11.30 11.35 -2.59
C PRO A 128 -12.35 10.53 -1.83
N GLU A 129 -12.35 10.65 -0.49
CA GLU A 129 -13.23 9.93 0.47
C GLU A 129 -13.09 8.41 0.48
N TRP A 130 -12.05 7.86 -0.17
CA TRP A 130 -11.67 6.47 0.06
C TRP A 130 -11.12 6.28 1.47
N GLU A 131 -11.53 5.19 2.13
CA GLU A 131 -10.95 4.76 3.39
C GLU A 131 -10.73 3.26 3.42
N GLY A 132 -9.74 2.80 4.19
CA GLY A 132 -9.42 1.39 4.33
C GLY A 132 -7.93 1.11 4.57
N TYR A 133 -7.61 -0.17 4.71
CA TYR A 133 -6.24 -0.65 4.56
C TYR A 133 -5.95 -0.81 3.07
N VAL A 134 -4.78 -0.35 2.63
CA VAL A 134 -4.39 -0.44 1.21
C VAL A 134 -3.93 -1.85 0.90
N THR A 135 -4.44 -2.45 -0.17
CA THR A 135 -3.83 -3.66 -0.73
C THR A 135 -2.57 -3.26 -1.50
N LEU A 136 -1.47 -3.92 -1.19
CA LEU A 136 -0.14 -3.72 -1.80
C LEU A 136 0.11 -4.86 -2.77
N GLU A 137 0.43 -4.54 -4.03
CA GLU A 137 0.74 -5.51 -5.05
C GLU A 137 2.27 -5.54 -5.29
N PHE A 138 2.96 -6.56 -4.76
CA PHE A 138 4.39 -6.75 -4.92
C PHE A 138 4.68 -7.68 -6.10
N SER A 139 5.43 -7.22 -7.08
CA SER A 139 5.92 -8.05 -8.19
C SER A 139 7.42 -8.29 -8.06
N ASN A 140 7.83 -9.56 -8.07
CA ASN A 140 9.22 -9.96 -8.17
C ASN A 140 9.60 -10.15 -9.65
N THR A 141 10.33 -9.20 -10.23
CA THR A 141 10.76 -9.26 -11.63
C THR A 141 12.11 -9.95 -11.79
N THR A 142 12.65 -10.55 -10.74
CA THR A 142 13.98 -11.18 -10.76
C THR A 142 13.88 -12.70 -10.91
N PRO A 143 14.96 -13.37 -11.38
CA PRO A 143 15.03 -14.82 -11.45
C PRO A 143 15.29 -15.50 -10.10
N LEU A 144 15.36 -14.74 -9.01
CA LEU A 144 15.60 -15.23 -7.64
C LEU A 144 14.39 -14.98 -6.75
N PRO A 145 14.19 -15.76 -5.68
CA PRO A 145 13.20 -15.45 -4.65
C PRO A 145 13.48 -14.08 -4.03
N ALA A 146 12.44 -13.27 -3.85
CA ALA A 146 12.52 -11.91 -3.30
C ALA A 146 11.90 -11.85 -1.92
N LYS A 147 12.54 -11.13 -0.98
CA LYS A 147 12.09 -11.01 0.41
C LYS A 147 11.47 -9.65 0.68
N ILE A 148 10.26 -9.64 1.25
CA ILE A 148 9.55 -8.46 1.74
C ILE A 148 9.42 -8.56 3.25
N TYR A 149 9.75 -7.49 3.97
CA TYR A 149 9.67 -7.45 5.44
C TYR A 149 8.35 -6.85 5.90
N ALA A 150 7.67 -7.53 6.83
CA ALA A 150 6.52 -7.00 7.54
C ALA A 150 6.95 -5.99 8.61
N GLY A 151 6.10 -5.00 8.89
CA GLY A 151 6.37 -3.95 9.87
C GLY A 151 7.36 -2.87 9.39
N GLU A 152 7.91 -3.01 8.19
CA GLU A 152 8.86 -2.09 7.58
C GLU A 152 8.28 -1.33 6.39
N GLY A 153 8.94 -0.24 5.98
CA GLY A 153 8.50 0.59 4.87
C GLY A 153 8.59 -0.12 3.52
N CYS A 154 7.53 -0.02 2.70
CA CYS A 154 7.50 -0.72 1.41
C CYS A 154 7.17 0.19 0.22
N ALA A 155 6.48 1.31 0.45
CA ALA A 155 6.10 2.27 -0.57
C ALA A 155 5.94 3.66 0.04
N GLN A 156 5.81 4.69 -0.79
CA GLN A 156 5.59 6.07 -0.35
C GLN A 156 4.29 6.60 -0.94
N VAL A 157 3.46 7.22 -0.09
CA VAL A 157 2.23 7.91 -0.49
C VAL A 157 2.50 9.40 -0.56
N LEU A 158 2.19 10.01 -1.70
CA LEU A 158 2.19 11.44 -1.94
C LEU A 158 0.75 11.96 -1.89
N PHE A 159 0.54 13.12 -1.28
CA PHE A 159 -0.78 13.73 -1.11
C PHE A 159 -0.86 15.01 -1.96
N PHE A 160 -1.89 15.10 -2.80
CA PHE A 160 -2.17 16.23 -3.66
C PHE A 160 -3.53 16.80 -3.33
N GLU A 161 -3.58 18.06 -2.92
CA GLU A 161 -4.86 18.77 -2.72
C GLU A 161 -5.27 19.45 -4.00
N SER A 162 -6.53 19.25 -4.39
CA SER A 162 -7.13 19.88 -5.56
C SER A 162 -7.52 21.32 -5.27
N ASP A 163 -7.46 22.18 -6.28
CA ASP A 163 -7.96 23.56 -6.25
C ASP A 163 -9.49 23.60 -6.27
N GLU A 164 -10.11 22.51 -6.75
CA GLU A 164 -11.55 22.36 -6.91
C GLU A 164 -12.01 21.02 -6.31
N ILE A 165 -13.12 21.04 -5.61
CA ILE A 165 -13.71 19.82 -5.02
C ILE A 165 -14.42 19.01 -6.11
N CYS A 166 -14.15 17.70 -6.16
CA CYS A 166 -14.83 16.81 -7.10
C CYS A 166 -16.34 16.73 -6.82
N GLU A 167 -17.14 16.70 -7.88
CA GLU A 167 -18.59 16.49 -7.76
C GLU A 167 -18.94 15.11 -7.19
N THR A 168 -18.22 14.08 -7.65
CA THR A 168 -18.46 12.69 -7.26
C THR A 168 -17.19 12.08 -6.71
N SER A 169 -17.18 11.72 -5.43
CA SER A 169 -16.07 11.04 -4.76
C SER A 169 -16.13 9.52 -4.96
N TYR A 170 -15.09 8.83 -4.48
CA TYR A 170 -15.06 7.36 -4.47
C TYR A 170 -16.19 6.77 -3.63
N LYS A 171 -16.51 7.41 -2.51
CA LYS A 171 -17.62 7.02 -1.63
C LYS A 171 -18.97 7.24 -2.29
N ASP A 172 -19.17 8.40 -2.94
CA ASP A 172 -20.45 8.75 -3.60
C ASP A 172 -20.83 7.75 -4.69
N ARG A 173 -19.86 7.24 -5.47
CA ARG A 173 -20.10 6.24 -6.51
C ARG A 173 -20.09 4.79 -6.04
N GLY A 174 -20.02 4.56 -4.72
CA GLY A 174 -20.01 3.20 -4.16
C GLY A 174 -18.79 2.38 -4.60
N GLY A 175 -17.59 2.99 -4.58
CA GLY A 175 -16.37 2.36 -5.05
C GLY A 175 -16.14 0.98 -4.44
N LYS A 176 -15.83 -0.01 -5.27
CA LYS A 176 -15.79 -1.46 -4.91
C LYS A 176 -14.75 -1.84 -3.84
N TYR A 177 -13.80 -0.98 -3.58
CA TYR A 177 -12.74 -1.17 -2.58
C TYR A 177 -12.90 -0.24 -1.37
N GLN A 178 -14.06 0.37 -1.17
CA GLN A 178 -14.34 1.19 0.01
C GLN A 178 -14.36 0.33 1.28
N GLY A 179 -13.71 0.81 2.35
CA GLY A 179 -13.73 0.16 3.66
C GLY A 179 -12.96 -1.16 3.73
N GLN A 180 -11.89 -1.35 2.95
CA GLN A 180 -11.08 -2.57 2.99
C GLN A 180 -10.51 -2.83 4.38
N VAL A 181 -10.71 -4.05 4.91
CA VAL A 181 -10.22 -4.47 6.24
C VAL A 181 -9.06 -5.46 6.19
N GLY A 182 -8.85 -6.15 5.07
CA GLY A 182 -7.79 -7.13 4.84
C GLY A 182 -7.24 -7.07 3.42
N VAL A 183 -6.42 -8.04 3.03
CA VAL A 183 -5.94 -8.17 1.65
C VAL A 183 -7.10 -8.52 0.75
N THR A 184 -7.49 -7.59 -0.11
CA THR A 184 -8.66 -7.72 -0.97
C THR A 184 -8.27 -8.25 -2.35
N LEU A 185 -8.97 -9.29 -2.81
CA LEU A 185 -8.82 -9.86 -4.15
C LEU A 185 -9.49 -8.98 -5.22
N PRO A 186 -9.18 -9.21 -6.54
CA PRO A 186 -9.83 -8.48 -7.62
C PRO A 186 -11.35 -8.53 -7.53
N LYS A 187 -12.00 -7.39 -7.72
CA LYS A 187 -13.46 -7.23 -7.83
C LYS A 187 -13.79 -6.56 -9.16
N ILE A 188 -14.91 -6.93 -9.74
CA ILE A 188 -15.45 -6.30 -10.95
C ILE A 188 -16.58 -5.37 -10.59
#